data_65f12798a103668dbf9616c65fa84f3f
#
_entry.id   65f12798a103668dbf9616c65fa84f3f
#
_cell.length_a   1.000
_cell.length_b   1.000
_cell.length_c   1.000
_cell.angle_alpha   90.00
_cell.angle_beta   90.00
_cell.angle_gamma   90.00
#
_symmetry.space_group_name_H-M   'P 1'
#
loop_
_entity.id
_entity.type
_entity.pdbx_description
1 polymer ?
#
loop_
_entity_poly.entity_id
_entity_poly.type
_entity_poly.pdbx_seq_one_letter_code
_entity_poly.pdbx_strand_id
1 'polypeptide(L)'
;SCWIAETMDWKTLARDEYNGLKLGIIISIGYAPEKIPLKQEGIRTAIRLRTKKPAQIMTANGQPTEPEQMPEWFNRGINAVLACPTAINKLPVVFDLTDGVVSASMPNQRHLVQDYDLGISKLHFELASNLKGTWELGQPGRFIVSE
;
A
#
# COMPACT_ATOMS: atom_id res chain seq x y z
N SER A 1 7.12 -2.31 -9.34
CA SER A 1 6.06 -1.59 -10.04
C SER A 1 5.14 -2.58 -10.76
N CYS A 2 3.86 -2.59 -10.42
CA CYS A 2 2.83 -3.49 -10.95
C CYS A 2 2.43 -3.14 -12.40
N TRP A 3 3.28 -3.44 -13.37
CA TRP A 3 2.95 -3.34 -14.80
C TRP A 3 2.60 -4.69 -15.43
N ILE A 4 2.44 -5.70 -14.63
CA ILE A 4 2.26 -7.09 -15.06
C ILE A 4 0.90 -7.31 -15.74
N ALA A 5 -0.11 -6.52 -15.40
CA ALA A 5 -1.47 -6.71 -15.89
C ALA A 5 -1.67 -6.57 -17.41
N GLU A 6 -0.86 -5.75 -18.10
CA GLU A 6 -1.02 -5.53 -19.54
C GLU A 6 -0.20 -6.46 -20.44
N THR A 7 0.79 -7.17 -19.88
CA THR A 7 1.77 -7.94 -20.68
C THR A 7 1.66 -9.44 -20.50
N MET A 8 0.82 -9.93 -19.61
CA MET A 8 0.66 -11.35 -19.32
C MET A 8 -0.71 -11.86 -19.76
N ASP A 9 -0.73 -13.04 -20.36
CA ASP A 9 -1.98 -13.74 -20.63
C ASP A 9 -2.56 -14.32 -19.34
N TRP A 10 -3.37 -13.50 -18.67
CA TRP A 10 -4.06 -13.87 -17.43
C TRP A 10 -4.92 -15.13 -17.55
N LYS A 11 -5.43 -15.44 -18.76
CA LYS A 11 -6.25 -16.63 -18.98
C LYS A 11 -5.43 -17.91 -18.86
N THR A 12 -4.17 -17.85 -19.25
CA THR A 12 -3.24 -18.97 -19.10
C THR A 12 -2.78 -19.10 -17.66
N LEU A 13 -2.46 -17.99 -16.99
CA LEU A 13 -1.91 -17.99 -15.64
C LEU A 13 -2.94 -18.22 -14.53
N ALA A 14 -4.19 -17.76 -14.73
CA ALA A 14 -5.28 -17.93 -13.75
C ALA A 14 -5.80 -19.38 -13.65
N ARG A 15 -5.32 -20.29 -14.49
CA ARG A 15 -5.74 -21.72 -14.49
C ARG A 15 -4.90 -22.59 -13.57
N ASP A 16 -3.76 -22.09 -13.11
CA ASP A 16 -2.83 -22.90 -12.30
C ASP A 16 -3.21 -22.82 -10.82
N GLU A 17 -4.08 -23.75 -10.40
CA GLU A 17 -4.22 -24.12 -9.01
C GLU A 17 -3.08 -25.10 -8.66
N TYR A 18 -2.21 -24.73 -7.75
CA TYR A 18 -1.19 -25.60 -7.20
C TYR A 18 -1.60 -26.07 -5.81
N ASN A 19 -1.86 -27.37 -5.64
CA ASN A 19 -2.27 -27.96 -4.35
C ASN A 19 -3.51 -27.29 -3.71
N GLY A 20 -4.51 -26.89 -4.50
CA GLY A 20 -5.70 -26.21 -3.99
C GLY A 20 -5.49 -24.73 -3.65
N LEU A 21 -4.31 -24.18 -3.89
CA LEU A 21 -4.00 -22.77 -3.70
C LEU A 21 -4.18 -22.01 -5.01
N LYS A 22 -4.86 -20.87 -4.92
CA LYS A 22 -5.00 -19.95 -6.05
C LYS A 22 -3.76 -19.09 -6.19
N LEU A 23 -3.37 -18.81 -7.44
CA LEU A 23 -2.31 -17.87 -7.75
C LEU A 23 -2.64 -16.48 -7.21
N GLY A 24 -1.87 -16.00 -6.22
CA GLY A 24 -2.08 -14.70 -5.60
C GLY A 24 -1.25 -13.59 -6.24
N ILE A 25 0.02 -13.89 -6.57
CA ILE A 25 0.97 -12.89 -7.09
C ILE A 25 1.99 -13.57 -8.01
N ILE A 26 2.44 -12.84 -9.03
CA ILE A 26 3.55 -13.25 -9.89
C ILE A 26 4.63 -12.19 -9.80
N ILE A 27 5.85 -12.62 -9.53
CA ILE A 27 7.03 -11.75 -9.49
C ILE A 27 7.94 -12.13 -10.66
N SER A 28 8.12 -11.20 -11.61
CA SER A 28 9.10 -11.37 -12.68
C SER A 28 10.51 -11.04 -12.17
N ILE A 29 11.45 -11.92 -12.44
CA ILE A 29 12.87 -11.76 -12.11
C ILE A 29 13.65 -11.69 -13.41
N GLY A 30 14.52 -10.69 -13.57
CA GLY A 30 15.33 -10.52 -14.77
C GLY A 30 16.13 -9.23 -14.76
N TYR A 31 16.87 -8.99 -15.84
CA TYR A 31 17.64 -7.77 -16.02
C TYR A 31 16.74 -6.65 -16.57
N ALA A 32 16.84 -5.47 -15.98
CA ALA A 32 16.17 -4.29 -16.52
C ALA A 32 16.83 -3.85 -17.85
N PRO A 33 16.04 -3.44 -18.86
CA PRO A 33 16.61 -2.90 -20.08
C PRO A 33 17.38 -1.60 -19.80
N GLU A 34 18.48 -1.37 -20.52
CA GLU A 34 19.28 -0.14 -20.36
C GLU A 34 18.48 1.13 -20.67
N LYS A 35 17.50 1.04 -21.57
CA LYS A 35 16.63 2.16 -21.93
C LYS A 35 15.17 1.83 -21.63
N ILE A 36 14.51 2.72 -20.90
CA ILE A 36 13.09 2.61 -20.61
C ILE A 36 12.29 2.99 -21.86
N PRO A 37 11.37 2.14 -22.37
CA PRO A 37 10.53 2.50 -23.49
C PRO A 37 9.73 3.78 -23.23
N LEU A 38 9.57 4.65 -24.23
CA LEU A 38 8.84 5.93 -24.13
C LEU A 38 7.42 5.78 -23.56
N LYS A 39 6.72 4.68 -23.89
CA LYS A 39 5.39 4.37 -23.34
C LYS A 39 5.47 4.21 -21.81
N GLN A 40 6.49 3.54 -21.28
CA GLN A 40 6.68 3.35 -19.84
C GLN A 40 7.05 4.67 -19.15
N GLU A 41 7.84 5.54 -19.80
CA GLU A 41 8.19 6.86 -19.27
C GLU A 41 6.94 7.74 -19.13
N GLY A 42 6.07 7.79 -20.14
CA GLY A 42 4.80 8.52 -20.07
C GLY A 42 3.89 8.03 -18.93
N ILE A 43 3.82 6.74 -18.74
CA ILE A 43 3.03 6.14 -17.66
C ILE A 43 3.63 6.45 -16.29
N ARG A 44 4.96 6.37 -16.12
CA ARG A 44 5.64 6.76 -14.87
C ARG A 44 5.36 8.20 -14.50
N THR A 45 5.40 9.10 -15.48
CA THR A 45 5.08 10.52 -15.28
C THR A 45 3.63 10.72 -14.85
N ALA A 46 2.67 10.10 -15.53
CA ALA A 46 1.25 10.18 -15.17
C ALA A 46 0.96 9.63 -13.76
N ILE A 47 1.68 8.58 -13.34
CA ILE A 47 1.54 8.00 -12.00
C ILE A 47 2.13 8.91 -10.92
N ARG A 48 3.28 9.55 -11.16
CA ARG A 48 3.90 10.51 -10.23
C ARG A 48 2.99 11.69 -9.93
N LEU A 49 2.16 12.12 -10.87
CA LEU A 49 1.18 13.20 -10.67
C LEU A 49 0.03 12.83 -9.72
N ARG A 50 -0.11 11.56 -9.34
CA ARG A 50 -1.16 11.09 -8.42
C ARG A 50 -0.71 10.98 -6.96
N THR A 51 0.42 11.58 -6.59
CA THR A 51 0.93 11.54 -5.22
C THR A 51 -0.02 12.24 -4.27
N LYS A 52 -0.46 11.52 -3.23
CA LYS A 52 -1.28 12.08 -2.15
C LYS A 52 -0.43 12.90 -1.18
N LYS A 53 -1.09 13.81 -0.46
CA LYS A 53 -0.50 14.51 0.69
C LYS A 53 -0.76 13.70 1.97
N PRO A 54 0.06 13.86 3.03
CA PRO A 54 -0.15 13.17 4.32
C PRO A 54 -1.58 13.29 4.84
N ALA A 55 -2.12 14.50 4.94
CA ALA A 55 -3.48 14.77 5.44
C ALA A 55 -4.61 14.05 4.67
N GLN A 56 -4.34 13.51 3.48
CA GLN A 56 -5.33 12.76 2.70
C GLN A 56 -5.40 11.27 3.07
N ILE A 57 -4.44 10.78 3.86
CA ILE A 57 -4.33 9.37 4.24
C ILE A 57 -4.18 9.17 5.74
N MET A 58 -4.39 10.21 6.54
CA MET A 58 -4.29 10.15 8.00
C MET A 58 -5.45 10.84 8.68
N THR A 59 -5.86 10.29 9.82
CA THR A 59 -6.88 10.86 10.71
C THR A 59 -6.43 10.73 12.16
N ALA A 60 -7.03 11.52 13.04
CA ALA A 60 -6.90 11.40 14.49
C ALA A 60 -8.31 11.31 15.10
N ASN A 61 -8.59 10.24 15.84
CA ASN A 61 -9.93 9.98 16.38
C ASN A 61 -11.03 10.04 15.32
N GLY A 62 -10.75 9.49 14.13
CA GLY A 62 -11.65 9.48 12.99
C GLY A 62 -11.85 10.84 12.28
N GLN A 63 -11.14 11.89 12.70
CA GLN A 63 -11.23 13.22 12.10
C GLN A 63 -10.00 13.57 11.26
N PRO A 64 -10.15 14.28 10.14
CA PRO A 64 -9.02 14.79 9.37
C PRO A 64 -8.03 15.55 10.26
N THR A 65 -6.74 15.34 10.03
CA THR A 65 -5.68 15.95 10.83
C THR A 65 -4.50 16.36 9.94
N GLU A 66 -3.65 17.23 10.47
CA GLU A 66 -2.42 17.68 9.80
C GLU A 66 -1.18 17.04 10.46
N PRO A 67 -0.07 16.88 9.72
CA PRO A 67 1.14 16.25 10.24
C PRO A 67 1.68 16.90 11.53
N GLU A 68 1.54 18.21 11.68
CA GLU A 68 2.02 18.96 12.84
C GLU A 68 1.31 18.59 14.15
N GLN A 69 0.12 17.99 14.05
CA GLN A 69 -0.70 17.55 15.18
C GLN A 69 -0.44 16.11 15.58
N MET A 70 0.41 15.40 14.82
CA MET A 70 0.64 13.97 14.99
C MET A 70 2.05 13.71 15.56
N PRO A 71 2.23 12.61 16.33
CA PRO A 71 3.54 12.21 16.80
C PRO A 71 4.54 11.98 15.66
N GLU A 72 5.81 12.26 15.90
CA GLU A 72 6.85 12.10 14.86
C GLU A 72 6.95 10.68 14.31
N TRP A 73 6.82 9.66 15.17
CA TRP A 73 6.87 8.26 14.74
C TRP A 73 5.71 7.90 13.80
N PHE A 74 4.51 8.47 14.02
CA PHE A 74 3.36 8.29 13.15
C PHE A 74 3.61 8.96 11.79
N ASN A 75 4.13 10.17 11.79
CA ASN A 75 4.49 10.90 10.55
C ASN A 75 5.57 10.17 9.74
N ARG A 76 6.56 9.55 10.40
CA ARG A 76 7.53 8.68 9.70
C ARG A 76 6.84 7.52 9.00
N GLY A 77 5.92 6.85 9.68
CA GLY A 77 5.10 5.78 9.09
C GLY A 77 4.30 6.25 7.88
N ILE A 78 3.58 7.37 8.02
CA ILE A 78 2.78 7.97 6.93
C ILE A 78 3.65 8.36 5.72
N ASN A 79 4.82 8.95 5.95
CA ASN A 79 5.74 9.30 4.86
C ASN A 79 6.23 8.06 4.09
N ALA A 80 6.48 6.96 4.76
CA ALA A 80 6.82 5.70 4.11
C ALA A 80 5.64 5.11 3.33
N VAL A 81 4.42 5.22 3.85
CA VAL A 81 3.19 4.82 3.15
C VAL A 81 2.98 5.63 1.87
N LEU A 82 3.27 6.93 1.89
CA LEU A 82 3.20 7.77 0.67
C LEU A 82 4.17 7.33 -0.43
N ALA A 83 5.29 6.69 -0.06
CA ALA A 83 6.29 6.16 -0.97
C ALA A 83 6.04 4.71 -1.39
N CYS A 84 5.08 3.99 -0.78
CA CYS A 84 4.87 2.58 -1.04
C CYS A 84 4.23 2.34 -2.43
N PRO A 85 4.57 1.22 -3.10
CA PRO A 85 3.98 0.88 -4.39
C PRO A 85 2.56 0.35 -4.20
N THR A 86 1.56 1.05 -4.72
CA THR A 86 0.16 0.60 -4.76
C THR A 86 -0.34 0.50 -6.20
N ALA A 87 -1.45 -0.20 -6.41
CA ALA A 87 -2.05 -0.34 -7.73
C ALA A 87 -2.32 1.03 -8.36
N ILE A 88 -1.69 1.28 -9.53
CA ILE A 88 -1.73 2.57 -10.25
C ILE A 88 -1.49 3.81 -9.37
N ASN A 89 -0.72 3.66 -8.29
CA ASN A 89 -0.37 4.69 -7.32
C ASN A 89 -1.59 5.42 -6.71
N LYS A 90 -2.70 4.70 -6.52
CA LYS A 90 -3.93 5.29 -5.96
C LYS A 90 -3.88 5.49 -4.46
N LEU A 91 -3.08 4.69 -3.76
CA LEU A 91 -2.93 4.72 -2.31
C LEU A 91 -4.28 4.86 -1.60
N PRO A 92 -5.19 3.85 -1.70
CA PRO A 92 -6.57 3.97 -1.23
C PRO A 92 -6.72 3.82 0.29
N VAL A 93 -5.64 3.91 1.04
CA VAL A 93 -5.56 3.64 2.48
C VAL A 93 -5.76 4.90 3.31
N VAL A 94 -6.28 4.73 4.52
CA VAL A 94 -6.33 5.73 5.59
C VAL A 94 -5.81 5.10 6.87
N PHE A 95 -4.91 5.80 7.55
CA PHE A 95 -4.38 5.45 8.86
C PHE A 95 -5.00 6.36 9.91
N ASP A 96 -5.55 5.80 10.96
CA ASP A 96 -6.12 6.54 12.08
C ASP A 96 -5.32 6.29 13.34
N LEU A 97 -5.09 7.35 14.12
CA LEU A 97 -4.52 7.27 15.45
C LEU A 97 -5.58 7.66 16.47
N THR A 98 -6.09 6.68 17.20
CA THR A 98 -7.10 6.88 18.26
C THR A 98 -6.56 6.31 19.57
N ASP A 99 -6.49 7.10 20.62
CA ASP A 99 -6.05 6.70 21.99
C ASP A 99 -4.71 5.94 21.99
N GLY A 100 -3.79 6.36 21.12
CA GLY A 100 -2.46 5.73 20.99
C GLY A 100 -2.45 4.45 20.14
N VAL A 101 -3.60 3.99 19.65
CA VAL A 101 -3.73 2.80 18.80
C VAL A 101 -3.82 3.22 17.34
N VAL A 102 -2.96 2.63 16.50
CA VAL A 102 -3.02 2.84 15.05
C VAL A 102 -3.97 1.83 14.42
N SER A 103 -4.83 2.30 13.56
CA SER A 103 -5.63 1.44 12.68
C SER A 103 -5.43 1.82 11.21
N ALA A 104 -5.58 0.86 10.31
CA ALA A 104 -5.48 1.07 8.88
C ALA A 104 -6.69 0.49 8.16
N SER A 105 -7.26 1.25 7.23
CA SER A 105 -8.46 0.88 6.48
C SER A 105 -8.42 1.39 5.04
N MET A 106 -9.34 0.88 4.22
CA MET A 106 -9.60 1.38 2.87
C MET A 106 -11.10 1.73 2.74
N PRO A 107 -11.49 2.97 3.04
CA PRO A 107 -12.89 3.39 3.10
C PRO A 107 -13.67 3.16 1.79
N ASN A 108 -13.00 3.15 0.65
CA ASN A 108 -13.59 3.03 -0.68
C ASN A 108 -13.08 1.79 -1.42
N GLN A 109 -12.96 0.65 -0.73
CA GLN A 109 -12.55 -0.60 -1.37
C GLN A 109 -13.57 -1.05 -2.42
N ARG A 110 -13.11 -1.26 -3.66
CA ARG A 110 -13.96 -1.69 -4.79
C ARG A 110 -13.52 -3.02 -5.40
N HIS A 111 -12.30 -3.47 -5.12
CA HIS A 111 -11.71 -4.67 -5.74
C HIS A 111 -10.83 -5.44 -4.73
N LEU A 112 -10.83 -6.77 -4.83
CA LEU A 112 -10.02 -7.67 -3.97
C LEU A 112 -8.51 -7.37 -4.03
N VAL A 113 -8.00 -6.92 -5.18
CA VAL A 113 -6.57 -6.56 -5.31
C VAL A 113 -6.14 -5.40 -4.41
N GLN A 114 -7.07 -4.63 -3.87
CA GLN A 114 -6.77 -3.55 -2.94
C GLN A 114 -6.35 -4.05 -1.56
N ASP A 115 -6.66 -5.31 -1.19
CA ASP A 115 -6.17 -5.92 0.06
C ASP A 115 -4.64 -6.02 0.05
N TYR A 116 -4.02 -6.23 -1.12
CA TYR A 116 -2.55 -6.18 -1.26
C TYR A 116 -2.02 -4.76 -1.00
N ASP A 117 -2.70 -3.72 -1.50
CA ASP A 117 -2.32 -2.33 -1.27
C ASP A 117 -2.37 -2.00 0.23
N LEU A 118 -3.36 -2.51 0.97
CA LEU A 118 -3.44 -2.35 2.42
C LEU A 118 -2.27 -3.06 3.13
N GLY A 119 -1.99 -4.32 2.76
CA GLY A 119 -0.89 -5.09 3.34
C GLY A 119 0.48 -4.43 3.10
N ILE A 120 0.74 -3.96 1.89
CA ILE A 120 1.95 -3.21 1.54
C ILE A 120 2.05 -1.93 2.39
N SER A 121 0.97 -1.19 2.50
CA SER A 121 0.93 0.07 3.28
C SER A 121 1.16 -0.17 4.77
N LYS A 122 0.54 -1.20 5.36
CA LYS A 122 0.76 -1.62 6.76
C LYS A 122 2.23 -1.93 7.03
N LEU A 123 2.86 -2.72 6.15
CA LEU A 123 4.28 -3.07 6.28
C LEU A 123 5.20 -1.84 6.19
N HIS A 124 4.97 -0.94 5.24
CA HIS A 124 5.75 0.29 5.12
C HIS A 124 5.62 1.19 6.35
N PHE A 125 4.40 1.32 6.88
CA PHE A 125 4.15 2.07 8.11
C PHE A 125 4.92 1.47 9.30
N GLU A 126 4.80 0.16 9.52
CA GLU A 126 5.45 -0.55 10.62
C GLU A 126 6.97 -0.36 10.59
N LEU A 127 7.61 -0.62 9.45
CA LEU A 127 9.05 -0.51 9.30
C LEU A 127 9.57 0.91 9.57
N ALA A 128 8.84 1.94 9.14
CA ALA A 128 9.28 3.33 9.26
C ALA A 128 8.91 3.98 10.60
N SER A 129 7.80 3.57 11.21
CA SER A 129 7.41 4.05 12.54
C SER A 129 8.35 3.54 13.65
N ASN A 130 9.09 2.46 13.36
CA ASN A 130 9.96 1.75 14.33
C ASN A 130 9.20 1.19 15.54
N LEU A 131 7.91 0.93 15.38
CA LEU A 131 7.10 0.23 16.36
C LEU A 131 7.29 -1.28 16.20
N LYS A 132 7.33 -1.99 17.33
CA LYS A 132 7.30 -3.46 17.35
C LYS A 132 5.90 -3.92 17.65
N GLY A 133 5.36 -4.84 16.84
CA GLY A 133 4.00 -5.30 17.03
C GLY A 133 3.50 -6.13 15.84
N THR A 134 2.21 -6.34 15.82
CA THR A 134 1.53 -7.07 14.74
C THR A 134 0.24 -6.38 14.34
N TRP A 135 -0.10 -6.48 13.06
CA TRP A 135 -1.37 -6.01 12.55
C TRP A 135 -2.45 -7.07 12.71
N GLU A 136 -3.62 -6.64 13.16
CA GLU A 136 -4.82 -7.47 13.02
C GLU A 136 -5.15 -7.68 11.54
N LEU A 137 -5.72 -8.85 11.25
CA LEU A 137 -6.24 -9.15 9.91
C LEU A 137 -7.55 -8.39 9.65
N GLY A 138 -7.79 -8.10 8.38
CA GLY A 138 -9.03 -7.44 7.95
C GLY A 138 -8.99 -5.92 8.02
N GLN A 139 -10.18 -5.31 8.04
CA GLN A 139 -10.40 -3.86 8.00
C GLN A 139 -11.54 -3.44 8.96
N PRO A 140 -11.33 -2.37 9.75
CA PRO A 140 -10.02 -1.76 10.02
C PRO A 140 -9.12 -2.73 10.78
N GLY A 141 -7.86 -2.85 10.36
CA GLY A 141 -6.88 -3.63 11.10
C GLY A 141 -6.12 -2.74 12.07
N ARG A 142 -6.08 -3.09 13.35
CA ARG A 142 -5.33 -2.38 14.38
C ARG A 142 -3.90 -2.89 14.46
N PHE A 143 -2.97 -2.00 14.84
CA PHE A 143 -1.60 -2.38 15.15
C PHE A 143 -1.49 -2.63 16.65
N ILE A 144 -1.20 -3.89 17.01
CA ILE A 144 -1.02 -4.31 18.40
C ILE A 144 0.46 -4.24 18.71
N VAL A 145 0.85 -3.28 19.54
CA VAL A 145 2.24 -3.10 19.98
C VAL A 145 2.65 -4.26 20.87
N SER A 146 3.82 -4.86 20.61
CA SER A 146 4.44 -5.85 21.48
C SER A 146 5.13 -5.15 22.66
N GLU A 147 4.95 -5.65 23.85
CA GLU A 147 5.70 -5.20 25.03
C GLU A 147 7.19 -5.54 24.96
#